data_945ddea2a0abefc23d0d7af3749fd66d
#
_entry.id   945ddea2a0abefc23d0d7af3749fd66d
#
_cell.length_a   1.000
_cell.length_b   1.000
_cell.length_c   1.000
_cell.angle_alpha   90.00
_cell.angle_beta   90.00
_cell.angle_gamma   90.00
#
_symmetry.space_group_name_H-M   'P 1'
#
loop_
_entity.id
_entity.type
_entity.pdbx_description
1 polymer ?
#
loop_
_entity_poly.entity_id
_entity_poly.type
_entity_poly.pdbx_seq_one_letter_code
_entity_poly.pdbx_strand_id
1 'polypeptide(L)'
;MEVANKLLLKIVLLASLTIACSQAEEVKFGPCTNHVNMNCKVDAVRVTPCAEAEENKPCVIKRGKTATIEFDYEPSGNYSDLETRAYWASVTGDLPFIGMDTNGCAHTVCPTTPPKETFSYNLSLSKKLPVVSSSPGERRRC
;
A
#
# COMPACT_ATOMS: atom_id res chain seq x y z
N MET A 1 -12.48 -2.29 -50.90
CA MET A 1 -11.55 -2.93 -49.93
C MET A 1 -10.71 -1.96 -49.13
N GLU A 2 -10.33 -0.83 -49.66
CA GLU A 2 -9.47 0.18 -48.98
C GLU A 2 -10.13 0.92 -47.79
N VAL A 3 -11.44 1.20 -47.89
CA VAL A 3 -12.21 1.89 -46.86
C VAL A 3 -12.40 0.99 -45.63
N ALA A 4 -12.64 -0.31 -45.82
CA ALA A 4 -12.78 -1.26 -44.72
C ALA A 4 -11.47 -1.46 -43.97
N ASN A 5 -10.34 -1.43 -44.66
CA ASN A 5 -9.03 -1.60 -44.06
C ASN A 5 -8.63 -0.36 -43.22
N LYS A 6 -8.97 0.86 -43.66
CA LYS A 6 -8.74 2.10 -42.92
C LYS A 6 -9.61 2.20 -41.68
N LEU A 7 -10.86 1.67 -41.74
CA LEU A 7 -11.76 1.64 -40.58
C LEU A 7 -11.28 0.65 -39.51
N LEU A 8 -10.86 -0.55 -39.93
CA LEU A 8 -10.26 -1.56 -39.05
C LEU A 8 -8.99 -1.03 -38.35
N LEU A 9 -8.11 -0.36 -39.09
CA LEU A 9 -6.89 0.24 -38.52
C LEU A 9 -7.19 1.30 -37.46
N LYS A 10 -8.23 2.13 -37.68
CA LYS A 10 -8.65 3.13 -36.68
C LYS A 10 -9.26 2.50 -35.43
N ILE A 11 -10.03 1.41 -35.57
CA ILE A 11 -10.62 0.69 -34.44
C ILE A 11 -9.53 0.02 -33.59
N VAL A 12 -8.54 -0.59 -34.22
CA VAL A 12 -7.40 -1.20 -33.54
C VAL A 12 -6.54 -0.13 -32.82
N LEU A 13 -6.35 1.05 -33.43
CA LEU A 13 -5.61 2.14 -32.79
C LEU A 13 -6.35 2.76 -31.60
N LEU A 14 -7.70 2.82 -31.64
CA LEU A 14 -8.50 3.30 -30.50
C LEU A 14 -8.57 2.27 -29.37
N ALA A 15 -8.55 0.98 -29.67
CA ALA A 15 -8.58 -0.08 -28.67
C ALA A 15 -7.27 -0.21 -27.85
N SER A 16 -6.15 0.27 -28.39
CA SER A 16 -4.85 0.23 -27.72
C SER A 16 -4.65 1.35 -26.68
N LEU A 17 -5.56 2.31 -26.56
CA LEU A 17 -5.38 3.51 -25.73
C LEU A 17 -6.05 3.43 -24.34
N THR A 18 -6.64 2.30 -23.94
CA THR A 18 -7.44 2.23 -22.70
C THR A 18 -7.00 1.20 -21.67
N ILE A 19 -5.78 0.70 -21.74
CA ILE A 19 -5.24 -0.06 -20.61
C ILE A 19 -4.46 0.91 -19.72
N ALA A 20 -5.21 1.76 -19.00
CA ALA A 20 -4.69 2.38 -17.78
C ALA A 20 -4.59 1.26 -16.75
N CYS A 21 -3.50 0.50 -16.79
CA CYS A 21 -3.16 -0.45 -15.75
C CYS A 21 -2.95 0.39 -14.47
N SER A 22 -3.87 0.28 -13.53
CA SER A 22 -3.66 0.81 -12.18
C SER A 22 -2.55 -0.03 -11.55
N GLN A 23 -1.32 0.38 -11.77
CA GLN A 23 -0.17 -0.30 -11.16
C GLN A 23 -0.09 0.14 -9.71
N ALA A 24 0.12 -0.82 -8.82
CA ALA A 24 0.47 -0.56 -7.46
C ALA A 24 1.89 0.01 -7.44
N GLU A 25 2.04 1.24 -6.94
CA GLU A 25 3.32 1.94 -6.93
C GLU A 25 4.18 1.47 -5.77
N GLU A 26 5.39 1.00 -6.07
CA GLU A 26 6.36 0.64 -5.04
C GLU A 26 6.89 1.90 -4.35
N VAL A 27 6.84 1.91 -3.01
CA VAL A 27 7.24 3.06 -2.20
C VAL A 27 8.48 2.75 -1.37
N LYS A 28 9.32 3.76 -1.15
CA LYS A 28 10.45 3.62 -0.22
C LYS A 28 9.94 3.51 1.20
N PHE A 29 10.43 2.53 1.91
CA PHE A 29 10.14 2.29 3.33
C PHE A 29 11.43 2.13 4.13
N GLY A 30 11.34 2.22 5.43
CA GLY A 30 12.47 2.07 6.34
C GLY A 30 12.14 1.14 7.49
N PRO A 31 13.15 0.73 8.26
CA PRO A 31 12.93 -0.13 9.43
C PRO A 31 12.14 0.61 10.51
N CYS A 32 11.33 -0.15 11.24
CA CYS A 32 10.62 0.34 12.41
C CYS A 32 11.61 0.61 13.55
N THR A 33 11.54 1.79 14.14
CA THR A 33 12.51 2.20 15.17
C THR A 33 12.21 1.66 16.56
N ASN A 34 10.99 1.21 16.83
CA ASN A 34 10.50 0.83 18.15
C ASN A 34 10.21 -0.66 18.35
N HIS A 35 10.46 -1.51 17.35
CA HIS A 35 10.19 -2.93 17.42
C HIS A 35 11.49 -3.73 17.25
N VAL A 36 12.02 -4.21 18.37
CA VAL A 36 13.31 -4.92 18.44
C VAL A 36 13.18 -6.39 17.99
N ASN A 37 11.96 -6.93 17.96
CA ASN A 37 11.70 -8.34 17.64
C ASN A 37 10.67 -8.45 16.50
N MET A 38 11.07 -8.10 15.28
CA MET A 38 10.24 -8.38 14.12
C MET A 38 10.42 -9.85 13.71
N ASN A 39 9.33 -10.61 13.75
CA ASN A 39 9.30 -12.01 13.31
C ASN A 39 9.11 -12.12 11.78
N CYS A 40 9.45 -11.08 11.04
CA CYS A 40 9.35 -11.05 9.59
C CYS A 40 10.31 -10.02 8.99
N LYS A 41 10.67 -10.24 7.74
CA LYS A 41 11.41 -9.29 6.92
C LYS A 41 10.49 -8.76 5.84
N VAL A 42 10.37 -7.44 5.71
CA VAL A 42 9.60 -6.81 4.62
C VAL A 42 10.52 -6.57 3.44
N ASP A 43 10.11 -7.04 2.25
CA ASP A 43 10.91 -6.95 1.02
C ASP A 43 10.45 -5.80 0.12
N ALA A 44 9.14 -5.58 0.00
CA ALA A 44 8.57 -4.52 -0.83
C ALA A 44 7.31 -3.96 -0.20
N VAL A 45 7.05 -2.68 -0.39
CA VAL A 45 5.80 -2.01 0.01
C VAL A 45 5.21 -1.28 -1.19
N ARG A 46 3.93 -1.48 -1.43
CA ARG A 46 3.18 -0.84 -2.51
C ARG A 46 1.97 -0.10 -1.96
N VAL A 47 1.66 1.04 -2.54
CA VAL A 47 0.48 1.85 -2.19
C VAL A 47 -0.28 2.21 -3.46
N THR A 48 -1.60 2.03 -3.43
CA THR A 48 -2.47 2.37 -4.56
C THR A 48 -3.69 3.17 -4.08
N PRO A 49 -3.99 4.35 -4.65
CA PRO A 49 -3.16 5.09 -5.61
C PRO A 49 -2.03 5.87 -4.94
N CYS A 50 -0.89 5.98 -5.58
CA CYS A 50 0.24 6.80 -5.16
C CYS A 50 1.06 7.29 -6.37
N ALA A 51 0.55 8.25 -7.12
CA ALA A 51 1.28 8.80 -8.27
C ALA A 51 2.61 9.48 -7.87
N GLU A 52 2.73 9.90 -6.62
CA GLU A 52 3.92 10.57 -6.08
C GLU A 52 5.13 9.61 -5.93
N ALA A 53 4.89 8.30 -5.92
CA ALA A 53 5.95 7.29 -5.76
C ALA A 53 6.96 7.32 -6.92
N GLU A 54 6.51 7.59 -8.16
CA GLU A 54 7.38 7.75 -9.33
C GLU A 54 8.45 8.81 -9.11
N GLU A 55 8.11 9.88 -8.38
CA GLU A 55 9.02 10.96 -8.02
C GLU A 55 9.74 10.73 -6.68
N ASN A 56 9.60 9.56 -6.08
CA ASN A 56 10.10 9.23 -4.73
C ASN A 56 9.58 10.18 -3.63
N LYS A 57 8.38 10.71 -3.80
CA LYS A 57 7.68 11.55 -2.83
C LYS A 57 6.73 10.72 -1.96
N PRO A 58 6.37 11.21 -0.77
CA PRO A 58 5.34 10.56 0.05
C PRO A 58 3.99 10.54 -0.65
N CYS A 59 3.27 9.42 -0.54
CA CYS A 59 1.92 9.28 -1.10
C CYS A 59 0.94 10.27 -0.46
N VAL A 60 0.14 10.93 -1.29
CA VAL A 60 -0.92 11.83 -0.84
C VAL A 60 -2.26 11.13 -0.93
N ILE A 61 -2.74 10.62 0.20
CA ILE A 61 -4.05 9.96 0.27
C ILE A 61 -5.11 10.98 0.70
N LYS A 62 -6.09 11.21 -0.18
CA LYS A 62 -7.16 12.18 0.07
C LYS A 62 -8.17 11.65 1.08
N ARG A 63 -8.64 12.52 1.99
CA ARG A 63 -9.71 12.20 2.95
C ARG A 63 -10.99 11.78 2.22
N GLY A 64 -11.69 10.80 2.78
CA GLY A 64 -12.90 10.21 2.18
C GLY A 64 -12.60 9.28 1.00
N LYS A 65 -11.35 8.91 0.80
CA LYS A 65 -10.90 7.91 -0.18
C LYS A 65 -10.30 6.71 0.52
N THR A 66 -10.22 5.61 -0.23
CA THR A 66 -9.53 4.39 0.19
C THR A 66 -8.21 4.29 -0.54
N ALA A 67 -7.17 3.86 0.17
CA ALA A 67 -5.91 3.45 -0.42
C ALA A 67 -5.65 1.98 -0.05
N THR A 68 -5.13 1.22 -0.98
CA THR A 68 -4.67 -0.14 -0.74
C THR A 68 -3.18 -0.08 -0.37
N ILE A 69 -2.82 -0.69 0.74
CA ILE A 69 -1.44 -0.85 1.18
C ILE A 69 -1.13 -2.33 1.10
N GLU A 70 -0.11 -2.67 0.33
CA GLU A 70 0.37 -4.04 0.18
C GLU A 70 1.84 -4.10 0.55
N PHE A 71 2.24 -5.18 1.17
CA PHE A 71 3.66 -5.45 1.36
C PHE A 71 3.95 -6.95 1.26
N ASP A 72 5.08 -7.23 0.65
CA ASP A 72 5.63 -8.58 0.59
C ASP A 72 6.56 -8.76 1.78
N TYR A 73 6.41 -9.89 2.47
CA TYR A 73 7.20 -10.18 3.65
C TYR A 73 7.59 -11.65 3.72
N GLU A 74 8.69 -11.89 4.41
CA GLU A 74 9.22 -13.22 4.71
C GLU A 74 8.98 -13.49 6.21
N PRO A 75 7.98 -14.34 6.58
CA PRO A 75 7.76 -14.70 7.97
C PRO A 75 8.91 -15.60 8.46
N SER A 76 9.32 -15.43 9.72
CA SER A 76 10.36 -16.28 10.34
C SER A 76 9.84 -17.67 10.75
N GLY A 77 8.56 -17.93 10.59
CA GLY A 77 7.92 -19.20 10.96
C GLY A 77 6.45 -19.24 10.61
N ASN A 78 5.77 -20.29 11.05
CA ASN A 78 4.35 -20.47 10.85
C ASN A 78 3.59 -19.83 12.03
N TYR A 79 2.81 -18.78 11.75
CA TYR A 79 2.02 -18.08 12.76
C TYR A 79 0.54 -18.18 12.39
N SER A 80 -0.25 -18.74 13.29
CA SER A 80 -1.71 -18.89 13.12
C SER A 80 -2.51 -17.66 13.51
N ASP A 81 -1.86 -16.70 14.19
CA ASP A 81 -2.45 -15.44 14.64
C ASP A 81 -1.51 -14.29 14.37
N LEU A 82 -2.04 -13.23 13.74
CA LEU A 82 -1.30 -12.04 13.37
C LEU A 82 -2.08 -10.80 13.80
N GLU A 83 -1.41 -9.88 14.46
CA GLU A 83 -1.98 -8.58 14.77
C GLU A 83 -1.37 -7.52 13.85
N THR A 84 -2.22 -6.70 13.21
CA THR A 84 -1.81 -5.58 12.39
C THR A 84 -2.23 -4.26 13.03
N ARG A 85 -1.36 -3.25 13.01
CA ARG A 85 -1.63 -1.92 13.53
C ARG A 85 -1.02 -0.85 12.63
N ALA A 86 -1.72 0.26 12.46
CA ALA A 86 -1.19 1.46 11.84
C ALA A 86 -1.16 2.62 12.85
N TYR A 87 -0.17 3.48 12.69
CA TYR A 87 0.01 4.65 13.54
C TYR A 87 0.23 5.90 12.70
N TRP A 88 -0.25 7.02 13.18
CA TRP A 88 0.13 8.33 12.70
C TRP A 88 1.44 8.75 13.37
N ALA A 89 2.45 9.01 12.58
CA ALA A 89 3.65 9.66 13.10
C ALA A 89 3.34 11.11 13.40
N SER A 90 3.43 11.53 14.66
CA SER A 90 3.26 12.90 15.08
C SER A 90 4.46 13.40 15.85
N VAL A 91 4.60 14.72 15.98
CA VAL A 91 5.70 15.35 16.74
C VAL A 91 5.63 15.04 18.24
N THR A 92 4.45 14.68 18.74
CA THR A 92 4.22 14.32 20.14
C THR A 92 4.26 12.81 20.41
N GLY A 93 4.45 12.00 19.38
CA GLY A 93 4.49 10.53 19.44
C GLY A 93 3.54 9.89 18.45
N ASP A 94 3.58 8.57 18.40
CA ASP A 94 2.77 7.78 17.47
C ASP A 94 1.35 7.62 18.03
N LEU A 95 0.36 8.03 17.24
CA LEU A 95 -1.05 7.88 17.59
C LEU A 95 -1.65 6.70 16.83
N PRO A 96 -2.35 5.77 17.50
CA PRO A 96 -2.96 4.63 16.83
C PRO A 96 -4.04 5.08 15.86
N PHE A 97 -4.10 4.43 14.69
CA PHE A 97 -5.16 4.65 13.72
C PHE A 97 -6.43 3.95 14.19
N ILE A 98 -7.38 4.74 14.70
CA ILE A 98 -8.63 4.23 15.29
C ILE A 98 -9.56 3.71 14.18
N GLY A 99 -10.14 2.52 14.41
CA GLY A 99 -11.08 1.89 13.47
C GLY A 99 -10.43 1.01 12.40
N MET A 100 -9.14 0.75 12.54
CA MET A 100 -8.47 -0.27 11.76
C MET A 100 -8.87 -1.67 12.23
N ASP A 101 -9.07 -2.61 11.29
CA ASP A 101 -9.15 -4.02 11.62
C ASP A 101 -7.75 -4.51 12.04
N THR A 102 -7.65 -5.00 13.26
CA THR A 102 -6.38 -5.49 13.82
C THR A 102 -6.14 -6.98 13.59
N ASN A 103 -7.11 -7.71 13.03
CA ASN A 103 -6.93 -9.11 12.66
C ASN A 103 -6.08 -9.23 11.39
N GLY A 104 -4.78 -9.44 11.55
CA GLY A 104 -3.85 -9.58 10.43
C GLY A 104 -4.18 -10.73 9.49
N CYS A 105 -4.72 -11.84 10.03
CA CYS A 105 -5.12 -12.99 9.23
C CYS A 105 -6.33 -12.74 8.29
N ALA A 106 -7.03 -11.62 8.45
CA ALA A 106 -8.04 -11.18 7.48
C ALA A 106 -7.41 -10.56 6.21
N HIS A 107 -6.10 -10.27 6.23
CA HIS A 107 -5.40 -9.51 5.20
C HIS A 107 -4.20 -10.24 4.58
N THR A 108 -3.90 -11.44 5.05
CA THR A 108 -2.88 -12.35 4.52
C THR A 108 -3.30 -13.79 4.77
N VAL A 109 -2.51 -14.75 4.30
CA VAL A 109 -2.77 -16.18 4.53
C VAL A 109 -2.33 -16.55 5.95
N CYS A 110 -3.18 -17.26 6.68
CA CYS A 110 -2.84 -17.86 7.98
C CYS A 110 -3.18 -19.35 7.98
N PRO A 111 -2.33 -20.18 8.62
CA PRO A 111 -1.04 -19.81 9.20
C PRO A 111 -0.04 -19.36 8.15
N THR A 112 0.84 -18.40 8.53
CA THR A 112 1.90 -17.92 7.63
C THR A 112 2.87 -19.03 7.31
N THR A 113 3.43 -18.99 6.10
CA THR A 113 4.36 -20.02 5.62
C THR A 113 5.54 -19.39 4.88
N PRO A 114 6.79 -19.57 5.36
CA PRO A 114 7.96 -19.16 4.57
C PRO A 114 7.96 -19.82 3.17
N PRO A 115 8.63 -19.22 2.15
CA PRO A 115 9.57 -18.12 2.31
C PRO A 115 8.96 -16.73 2.14
N LYS A 116 7.80 -16.59 1.47
CA LYS A 116 7.27 -15.27 1.12
C LYS A 116 5.76 -15.26 1.10
N GLU A 117 5.18 -14.20 1.68
CA GLU A 117 3.75 -13.93 1.64
C GLU A 117 3.47 -12.46 1.33
N THR A 118 2.23 -12.15 0.96
CA THR A 118 1.77 -10.79 0.70
C THR A 118 0.65 -10.44 1.68
N PHE A 119 0.76 -9.28 2.30
CA PHE A 119 -0.27 -8.65 3.10
C PHE A 119 -0.93 -7.55 2.29
N SER A 120 -2.27 -7.47 2.31
CA SER A 120 -3.01 -6.42 1.59
C SER A 120 -4.11 -5.83 2.48
N TYR A 121 -4.07 -4.52 2.68
CA TYR A 121 -5.01 -3.80 3.52
C TYR A 121 -5.63 -2.60 2.81
N ASN A 122 -6.97 -2.50 2.85
CA ASN A 122 -7.71 -1.36 2.30
C ASN A 122 -7.92 -0.30 3.40
N LEU A 123 -7.10 0.73 3.41
CA LEU A 123 -7.17 1.83 4.36
C LEU A 123 -8.18 2.89 3.90
N SER A 124 -9.31 2.99 4.59
CA SER A 124 -10.33 4.01 4.30
C SER A 124 -10.15 5.23 5.20
N LEU A 125 -9.83 6.38 4.59
CA LEU A 125 -9.63 7.62 5.32
C LEU A 125 -10.96 8.38 5.51
N SER A 126 -11.41 8.53 6.75
CA SER A 126 -12.58 9.34 7.07
C SER A 126 -12.40 10.80 6.64
N LYS A 127 -13.47 11.44 6.16
CA LYS A 127 -13.49 12.89 5.87
C LYS A 127 -13.25 13.75 7.14
N LYS A 128 -13.50 13.19 8.33
CA LYS A 128 -13.37 13.86 9.62
C LYS A 128 -11.94 13.86 10.17
N LEU A 129 -11.02 13.11 9.55
CA LEU A 129 -9.64 13.08 10.02
C LEU A 129 -8.97 14.45 9.86
N PRO A 130 -8.11 14.87 10.81
CA PRO A 130 -7.35 16.10 10.66
C PRO A 130 -6.42 16.00 9.44
N VAL A 131 -6.08 17.15 8.87
CA VAL A 131 -5.04 17.22 7.84
C VAL A 131 -3.70 17.08 8.55
N VAL A 132 -3.02 15.96 8.30
CA VAL A 132 -1.65 15.76 8.77
C VAL A 132 -0.74 15.86 7.57
N SER A 133 0.09 16.90 7.50
CA SER A 133 1.17 16.95 6.53
C SER A 133 2.38 16.24 7.16
N SER A 134 2.82 15.14 6.56
CA SER A 134 4.12 14.56 6.90
C SER A 134 5.20 15.52 6.41
N SER A 135 5.97 16.12 7.31
CA SER A 135 7.16 16.88 6.93
C SER A 135 8.18 15.97 6.26
N PRO A 136 8.86 16.44 5.16
CA PRO A 136 9.92 15.66 4.54
C PRO A 136 11.07 15.50 5.54
N GLY A 137 11.26 14.30 6.05
CA GLY A 137 12.25 13.97 7.08
C GLY A 137 11.71 13.13 8.23
N GLU A 138 10.41 13.00 8.36
CA GLU A 138 9.77 12.19 9.39
C GLU A 138 9.98 10.71 9.09
N ARG A 139 10.67 10.04 9.99
CA ARG A 139 10.91 8.60 9.96
C ARG A 139 9.58 7.85 9.99
N ARG A 140 9.32 7.07 8.96
CA ARG A 140 8.15 6.19 8.92
C ARG A 140 8.32 5.13 10.00
N ARG A 141 7.39 5.12 10.92
CA ARG A 141 7.28 4.11 11.96
C ARG A 141 6.22 3.10 11.53
N CYS A 142 6.55 1.88 11.62
CA CYS A 142 5.62 0.78 11.35
C CYS A 142 4.49 0.70 12.36
#